data_d5a0046fcd08387d98c7591b5e70130a
#
_entry.id   d5a0046fcd08387d98c7591b5e70130a
#
_cell.length_a   1.000
_cell.length_b   1.000
_cell.length_c   1.000
_cell.angle_alpha   90.00
_cell.angle_beta   90.00
_cell.angle_gamma   90.00
#
_symmetry.space_group_name_H-M   'P 1'
#
loop_
_entity.id
_entity.type
_entity.pdbx_description
1 polymer ?
#
loop_
_entity_poly.entity_id
_entity_poly.type
_entity_poly.pdbx_seq_one_letter_code
_entity_poly.pdbx_strand_id
1 'polypeptide(L)'
;EPIESQDTALTAALTQAFAHRPLRRRQLLAGQEVHPARLRGSGAGGGVGAVIAAIGGRIVSTGDLLSQLLDLDDMMEGCDLVIVAEPELSSPLLAESTLDCVTSAAAAHALPVVAITHRSSLSHFEKAEWGLHGVFEMGESVTLEDAGRRVARTWLR
;
A
#
# COMPACT_ATOMS: atom_id res chain seq x y z
N GLU A 1 2.76 -6.06 20.38
CA GLU A 1 2.92 -5.02 21.42
C GLU A 1 4.38 -4.55 21.68
N PRO A 2 5.47 -5.32 21.50
CA PRO A 2 6.81 -4.80 21.72
C PRO A 2 7.31 -3.81 20.66
N ILE A 3 6.73 -3.81 19.47
CA ILE A 3 7.21 -3.03 18.31
C ILE A 3 6.87 -1.54 18.45
N GLU A 4 5.67 -1.19 18.87
CA GLU A 4 5.26 0.23 19.03
C GLU A 4 6.08 0.96 20.11
N SER A 5 6.43 0.28 21.22
CA SER A 5 7.22 0.89 22.29
C SER A 5 8.68 1.12 21.88
N GLN A 6 9.25 0.23 21.06
CA GLN A 6 10.62 0.37 20.54
C GLN A 6 10.69 1.48 19.48
N ASP A 7 9.70 1.58 18.61
CA ASP A 7 9.60 2.66 17.62
C ASP A 7 9.51 4.04 18.27
N THR A 8 8.73 4.17 19.34
CA THR A 8 8.59 5.43 20.08
C THR A 8 9.90 5.83 20.75
N ALA A 9 10.60 4.88 21.38
CA ALA A 9 11.88 5.12 22.04
C ALA A 9 12.98 5.48 21.03
N LEU A 10 13.05 4.76 19.90
CA LEU A 10 14.01 5.04 18.84
C LEU A 10 13.74 6.39 18.18
N THR A 11 12.48 6.69 17.87
CA THR A 11 12.09 7.99 17.31
C THR A 11 12.41 9.13 18.26
N ALA A 12 12.19 8.96 19.58
CA ALA A 12 12.56 9.94 20.59
C ALA A 12 14.07 10.14 20.67
N ALA A 13 14.84 9.04 20.67
CA ALA A 13 16.30 9.08 20.69
C ALA A 13 16.89 9.76 19.45
N LEU A 14 16.39 9.43 18.28
CA LEU A 14 16.80 10.06 17.02
C LEU A 14 16.41 11.54 16.98
N THR A 15 15.21 11.89 17.42
CA THR A 15 14.76 13.28 17.52
C THR A 15 15.66 14.08 18.47
N GLN A 16 16.06 13.49 19.59
CA GLN A 16 16.97 14.11 20.55
C GLN A 16 18.40 14.24 19.98
N ALA A 17 18.92 13.19 19.34
CA ALA A 17 20.25 13.21 18.73
C ALA A 17 20.39 14.27 17.63
N PHE A 18 19.30 14.52 16.89
CA PHE A 18 19.26 15.53 15.83
C PHE A 18 18.75 16.91 16.29
N ALA A 19 18.36 17.05 17.56
CA ALA A 19 17.81 18.31 18.08
C ALA A 19 18.79 19.51 17.96
N HIS A 20 20.09 19.25 17.94
CA HIS A 20 21.12 20.27 17.87
C HIS A 20 21.66 20.56 16.46
N ARG A 21 21.20 19.84 15.44
CA ARG A 21 21.55 20.17 14.05
C ARG A 21 20.48 21.05 13.43
N PRO A 22 20.85 22.00 12.54
CA PRO A 22 19.88 22.77 11.78
C PRO A 22 19.24 21.90 10.69
N LEU A 23 18.56 20.84 11.12
CA LEU A 23 17.77 20.01 10.24
C LEU A 23 16.52 20.78 9.83
N ARG A 24 16.06 20.59 8.61
CA ARG A 24 14.74 21.08 8.19
C ARG A 24 13.71 20.35 9.02
N ARG A 25 13.35 20.93 10.18
CA ARG A 25 12.40 20.34 11.12
C ARG A 25 10.97 20.32 10.60
N ARG A 26 10.72 20.98 9.47
CA ARG A 26 9.39 21.16 8.92
C ARG A 26 9.44 20.98 7.41
N GLN A 27 8.65 20.10 6.91
CA GLN A 27 8.44 19.89 5.48
C GLN A 27 7.11 20.54 5.09
N LEU A 28 7.11 21.29 3.99
CA LEU A 28 5.88 21.87 3.44
C LEU A 28 5.15 20.78 2.64
N LEU A 29 4.01 20.34 3.17
CA LEU A 29 3.05 19.52 2.44
C LEU A 29 1.83 20.37 2.14
N ALA A 30 1.52 20.56 0.87
CA ALA A 30 0.39 21.37 0.40
C ALA A 30 0.34 22.79 1.03
N GLY A 31 1.52 23.41 1.25
CA GLY A 31 1.62 24.73 1.85
C GLY A 31 1.55 24.77 3.38
N GLN A 32 1.42 23.61 4.05
CA GLN A 32 1.42 23.52 5.51
C GLN A 32 2.73 22.94 6.04
N GLU A 33 3.22 23.50 7.14
CA GLU A 33 4.37 22.96 7.85
C GLU A 33 3.99 21.69 8.62
N VAL A 34 4.54 20.54 8.26
CA VAL A 34 4.31 19.27 8.94
C VAL A 34 5.60 18.80 9.62
N HIS A 35 5.47 18.37 10.88
CA HIS A 35 6.59 17.76 11.60
C HIS A 35 6.95 16.41 10.96
N PRO A 36 8.26 16.10 10.70
CA PRO A 36 8.66 14.87 10.02
C PRO A 36 8.11 13.58 10.64
N ALA A 37 8.00 13.52 11.98
CA ALA A 37 7.43 12.36 12.67
C ALA A 37 5.92 12.17 12.49
N ARG A 38 5.22 13.14 11.91
CA ARG A 38 3.78 13.06 11.60
C ARG A 38 3.52 12.76 10.12
N LEU A 39 4.56 12.62 9.33
CA LEU A 39 4.42 12.22 7.94
C LEU A 39 4.01 10.75 7.87
N ARG A 40 3.12 10.45 6.95
CA ARG A 40 2.75 9.08 6.63
C ARG A 40 4.01 8.30 6.23
N GLY A 41 4.22 7.09 6.77
CA GLY A 41 5.43 6.31 6.55
C GLY A 41 6.66 6.75 7.37
N SER A 42 6.55 7.75 8.25
CA SER A 42 7.67 8.21 9.07
C SER A 42 8.20 7.15 10.03
N GLY A 43 7.36 6.21 10.48
CA GLY A 43 7.74 5.08 11.32
C GLY A 43 8.51 3.96 10.60
N ALA A 44 8.55 3.97 9.27
CA ALA A 44 9.23 2.94 8.50
C ALA A 44 10.70 2.79 8.91
N GLY A 45 11.16 1.53 9.02
CA GLY A 45 12.50 1.21 9.48
C GLY A 45 12.80 1.70 10.91
N GLY A 46 11.80 1.66 11.81
CA GLY A 46 11.98 2.11 13.20
C GLY A 46 12.20 3.62 13.33
N GLY A 47 11.55 4.43 12.48
CA GLY A 47 11.64 5.89 12.51
C GLY A 47 12.69 6.48 11.56
N VAL A 48 13.43 5.67 10.82
CA VAL A 48 14.38 6.15 9.80
C VAL A 48 13.69 7.02 8.76
N GLY A 49 12.43 6.72 8.40
CA GLY A 49 11.63 7.56 7.51
C GLY A 49 11.52 9.01 8.01
N ALA A 50 11.25 9.22 9.30
CA ALA A 50 11.21 10.57 9.88
C ALA A 50 12.55 11.30 9.78
N VAL A 51 13.67 10.59 9.96
CA VAL A 51 15.04 11.16 9.84
C VAL A 51 15.30 11.57 8.40
N ILE A 52 14.99 10.70 7.44
CA ILE A 52 15.14 11.00 6.01
C ILE A 52 14.32 12.24 5.64
N ALA A 53 13.08 12.33 6.08
CA ALA A 53 12.24 13.48 5.86
C ALA A 53 12.82 14.76 6.50
N ALA A 54 13.37 14.65 7.72
CA ALA A 54 13.96 15.78 8.44
C ALA A 54 15.18 16.39 7.73
N ILE A 55 15.94 15.57 7.00
CA ILE A 55 17.08 16.04 6.20
C ILE A 55 16.70 16.45 4.77
N GLY A 56 15.43 16.46 4.45
CA GLY A 56 14.90 16.91 3.15
C GLY A 56 14.65 15.79 2.14
N GLY A 57 14.74 14.52 2.57
CA GLY A 57 14.35 13.37 1.75
C GLY A 57 12.83 13.28 1.61
N ARG A 58 12.37 12.49 0.64
CA ARG A 58 10.95 12.22 0.40
C ARG A 58 10.59 10.83 0.88
N ILE A 59 9.48 10.73 1.58
CA ILE A 59 8.81 9.47 1.86
C ILE A 59 7.73 9.31 0.80
N VAL A 60 7.75 8.20 0.10
CA VAL A 60 6.73 7.84 -0.89
C VAL A 60 6.16 6.46 -0.52
N SER A 61 4.90 6.23 -0.81
CA SER A 61 4.31 4.91 -0.63
C SER A 61 4.92 3.91 -1.62
N THR A 62 4.90 2.62 -1.28
CA THR A 62 5.34 1.57 -2.20
C THR A 62 4.49 1.57 -3.47
N GLY A 63 3.17 1.80 -3.33
CA GLY A 63 2.26 1.88 -4.45
C GLY A 63 2.61 3.02 -5.41
N ASP A 64 2.82 4.24 -4.89
CA ASP A 64 3.21 5.39 -5.73
C ASP A 64 4.55 5.16 -6.43
N LEU A 65 5.52 4.55 -5.74
CA LEU A 65 6.81 4.24 -6.34
C LEU A 65 6.66 3.21 -7.46
N LEU A 66 5.92 2.14 -7.24
CA LEU A 66 5.70 1.10 -8.23
C LEU A 66 4.91 1.63 -9.43
N SER A 67 3.89 2.45 -9.20
CA SER A 67 3.14 3.10 -10.29
C SER A 67 4.04 3.91 -11.22
N GLN A 68 4.96 4.69 -10.63
CA GLN A 68 5.91 5.49 -11.41
C GLN A 68 6.99 4.65 -12.13
N LEU A 69 7.41 3.53 -11.53
CA LEU A 69 8.45 2.68 -12.11
C LEU A 69 7.93 1.73 -13.18
N LEU A 70 6.70 1.25 -13.04
CA LEU A 70 6.13 0.22 -13.91
C LEU A 70 5.25 0.79 -15.02
N ASP A 71 4.95 2.09 -14.99
CA ASP A 71 4.01 2.72 -15.92
C ASP A 71 2.68 1.96 -15.99
N LEU A 72 2.00 1.90 -14.85
CA LEU A 72 0.79 1.08 -14.70
C LEU A 72 -0.31 1.47 -15.69
N ASP A 73 -0.37 2.73 -16.11
CA ASP A 73 -1.35 3.19 -17.09
C ASP A 73 -1.12 2.51 -18.45
N ASP A 74 0.11 2.51 -18.94
CA ASP A 74 0.45 1.82 -20.20
C ASP A 74 0.22 0.30 -20.09
N MET A 75 0.54 -0.29 -18.92
CA MET A 75 0.29 -1.72 -18.69
C MET A 75 -1.18 -2.08 -18.65
N MET A 76 -2.07 -1.17 -18.26
CA MET A 76 -3.52 -1.40 -18.23
C MET A 76 -4.15 -1.29 -19.62
N GLU A 77 -3.50 -0.60 -20.56
CA GLU A 77 -4.01 -0.52 -21.92
C GLU A 77 -4.05 -1.91 -22.58
N GLY A 78 -5.22 -2.27 -23.08
CA GLY A 78 -5.42 -3.56 -23.72
C GLY A 78 -5.61 -4.75 -22.79
N CYS A 79 -5.75 -4.53 -21.48
CA CYS A 79 -6.16 -5.55 -20.54
C CYS A 79 -7.70 -5.64 -20.46
N ASP A 80 -8.21 -6.85 -20.22
CA ASP A 80 -9.63 -7.08 -19.97
C ASP A 80 -9.93 -7.31 -18.49
N LEU A 81 -8.91 -7.63 -17.69
CA LEU A 81 -9.03 -8.00 -16.29
C LEU A 81 -7.70 -7.75 -15.58
N VAL A 82 -7.78 -7.23 -14.36
CA VAL A 82 -6.65 -7.15 -13.44
C VAL A 82 -6.80 -8.20 -12.34
N ILE A 83 -5.77 -8.99 -12.12
CA ILE A 83 -5.73 -9.99 -11.05
C ILE A 83 -4.66 -9.58 -10.06
N VAL A 84 -5.04 -9.45 -8.79
CA VAL A 84 -4.12 -9.18 -7.68
C VAL A 84 -4.04 -10.40 -6.77
N ALA A 85 -2.85 -10.71 -6.28
CA ALA A 85 -2.63 -11.81 -5.35
C ALA A 85 -2.05 -11.26 -4.04
N GLU A 86 -2.81 -11.40 -2.97
CA GLU A 86 -2.42 -10.94 -1.63
C GLU A 86 -2.60 -12.08 -0.63
N PRO A 87 -1.67 -12.30 0.30
CA PRO A 87 -1.79 -13.36 1.30
C PRO A 87 -3.04 -13.19 2.17
N GLU A 88 -3.35 -11.97 2.55
CA GLU A 88 -4.50 -11.62 3.37
C GLU A 88 -5.08 -10.27 2.93
N LEU A 89 -6.40 -10.21 2.85
CA LEU A 89 -7.13 -8.97 2.61
C LEU A 89 -7.82 -8.53 3.90
N SER A 90 -7.34 -7.45 4.48
CA SER A 90 -7.96 -6.78 5.63
C SER A 90 -7.84 -5.27 5.48
N SER A 91 -8.85 -4.53 5.88
CA SER A 91 -8.91 -3.07 5.70
C SER A 91 -7.66 -2.33 6.23
N PRO A 92 -7.12 -2.65 7.42
CA PRO A 92 -5.91 -2.00 7.93
C PRO A 92 -4.65 -2.25 7.09
N LEU A 93 -4.54 -3.42 6.44
CA LEU A 93 -3.37 -3.78 5.63
C LEU A 93 -3.42 -3.13 4.25
N LEU A 94 -4.60 -2.84 3.74
CA LEU A 94 -4.78 -2.31 2.38
C LEU A 94 -4.51 -0.81 2.29
N ALA A 95 -4.69 -0.07 3.38
CA ALA A 95 -4.65 1.39 3.39
C ALA A 95 -3.34 2.06 2.93
N GLU A 96 -2.26 1.31 2.75
CA GLU A 96 -0.97 1.80 2.23
C GLU A 96 -0.33 0.77 1.30
N SER A 97 -1.12 -0.20 0.83
CA SER A 97 -0.63 -1.29 0.01
C SER A 97 -0.51 -0.92 -1.46
N THR A 98 0.20 -1.75 -2.19
CA THR A 98 0.25 -1.71 -3.66
C THR A 98 -1.14 -1.89 -4.28
N LEU A 99 -2.05 -2.56 -3.58
CA LEU A 99 -3.42 -2.81 -4.05
C LEU A 99 -4.18 -1.51 -4.35
N ASP A 100 -4.12 -0.52 -3.45
CA ASP A 100 -4.79 0.77 -3.64
C ASP A 100 -4.35 1.45 -4.95
N CYS A 101 -3.06 1.42 -5.22
CA CYS A 101 -2.50 1.97 -6.45
C CYS A 101 -2.97 1.20 -7.69
N VAL A 102 -2.94 -0.13 -7.65
CA VAL A 102 -3.36 -0.98 -8.78
C VAL A 102 -4.87 -0.85 -9.04
N THR A 103 -5.69 -0.85 -7.99
CA THR A 103 -7.15 -0.70 -8.15
C THR A 103 -7.53 0.69 -8.66
N SER A 104 -6.81 1.72 -8.24
CA SER A 104 -7.00 3.08 -8.75
C SER A 104 -6.65 3.20 -10.24
N ALA A 105 -5.51 2.63 -10.66
CA ALA A 105 -5.13 2.58 -12.07
C ALA A 105 -6.16 1.79 -12.89
N ALA A 106 -6.56 0.61 -12.42
CA ALA A 106 -7.57 -0.21 -13.09
C ALA A 106 -8.92 0.51 -13.23
N ALA A 107 -9.34 1.25 -12.21
CA ALA A 107 -10.56 2.05 -12.24
C ALA A 107 -10.51 3.17 -13.29
N ALA A 108 -9.36 3.81 -13.51
CA ALA A 108 -9.17 4.82 -14.53
C ALA A 108 -9.38 4.25 -15.94
N HIS A 109 -9.06 2.97 -16.14
CA HIS A 109 -9.26 2.24 -17.40
C HIS A 109 -10.57 1.43 -17.44
N ALA A 110 -11.46 1.58 -16.44
CA ALA A 110 -12.71 0.82 -16.29
C ALA A 110 -12.51 -0.70 -16.29
N LEU A 111 -11.37 -1.19 -15.81
CA LEU A 111 -11.04 -2.61 -15.74
C LEU A 111 -11.59 -3.25 -14.46
N PRO A 112 -12.15 -4.44 -14.53
CA PRO A 112 -12.49 -5.19 -13.34
C PRO A 112 -11.24 -5.68 -12.63
N VAL A 113 -11.26 -5.65 -11.29
CA VAL A 113 -10.18 -6.18 -10.44
C VAL A 113 -10.68 -7.37 -9.65
N VAL A 114 -9.97 -8.47 -9.71
CA VAL A 114 -10.25 -9.68 -8.95
C VAL A 114 -9.07 -10.01 -8.06
N ALA A 115 -9.32 -10.20 -6.78
CA ALA A 115 -8.30 -10.60 -5.83
C ALA A 115 -8.30 -12.12 -5.60
N ILE A 116 -7.10 -12.70 -5.53
CA ILE A 116 -6.86 -14.06 -5.06
C ILE A 116 -6.14 -13.95 -3.72
N THR A 117 -6.67 -14.58 -2.69
CA THR A 117 -6.13 -14.50 -1.33
C THR A 117 -6.29 -15.81 -0.57
N HIS A 118 -5.49 -16.04 0.45
CA HIS A 118 -5.73 -17.15 1.38
C HIS A 118 -6.90 -16.84 2.32
N ARG A 119 -7.02 -15.58 2.75
CA ARG A 119 -8.07 -15.16 3.68
C ARG A 119 -8.48 -13.72 3.42
N SER A 120 -9.78 -13.45 3.51
CA SER A 120 -10.33 -12.11 3.46
C SER A 120 -11.23 -11.85 4.65
N SER A 121 -10.99 -10.77 5.38
CA SER A 121 -11.88 -10.25 6.40
C SER A 121 -12.73 -9.07 5.91
N LEU A 122 -12.61 -8.71 4.62
CA LEU A 122 -13.34 -7.60 4.03
C LEU A 122 -14.83 -7.91 3.93
N SER A 123 -15.66 -7.02 4.44
CA SER A 123 -17.09 -7.00 4.18
C SER A 123 -17.37 -6.73 2.70
N HIS A 124 -18.61 -6.95 2.28
CA HIS A 124 -19.04 -6.62 0.90
C HIS A 124 -18.84 -5.12 0.59
N PHE A 125 -19.10 -4.26 1.56
CA PHE A 125 -18.94 -2.82 1.41
C PHE A 125 -17.46 -2.45 1.22
N GLU A 126 -16.57 -2.97 2.05
CA GLU A 126 -15.12 -2.73 1.96
C GLU A 126 -14.54 -3.26 0.64
N LYS A 127 -14.99 -4.41 0.14
CA LYS A 127 -14.59 -4.91 -1.19
C LYS A 127 -14.91 -3.92 -2.30
N ALA A 128 -16.10 -3.32 -2.24
CA ALA A 128 -16.50 -2.29 -3.21
C ALA A 128 -15.71 -0.99 -3.03
N GLU A 129 -15.46 -0.56 -1.79
CA GLU A 129 -14.65 0.61 -1.47
C GLU A 129 -13.22 0.49 -2.00
N TRP A 130 -12.62 -0.70 -1.90
CA TRP A 130 -11.30 -1.01 -2.44
C TRP A 130 -11.29 -1.33 -3.94
N GLY A 131 -12.41 -1.15 -4.64
CA GLY A 131 -12.51 -1.39 -6.08
C GLY A 131 -12.38 -2.86 -6.50
N LEU A 132 -12.63 -3.80 -5.57
CA LEU A 132 -12.57 -5.22 -5.85
C LEU A 132 -13.91 -5.72 -6.39
N HIS A 133 -13.93 -6.17 -7.64
CA HIS A 133 -15.10 -6.73 -8.31
C HIS A 133 -15.35 -8.20 -7.94
N GLY A 134 -14.28 -8.88 -7.52
CA GLY A 134 -14.36 -10.26 -7.03
C GLY A 134 -13.22 -10.59 -6.08
N VAL A 135 -13.48 -11.47 -5.11
CA VAL A 135 -12.46 -12.01 -4.21
C VAL A 135 -12.59 -13.52 -4.23
N PHE A 136 -11.49 -14.17 -4.58
CA PHE A 136 -11.38 -15.62 -4.55
C PHE A 136 -10.52 -16.04 -3.36
N GLU A 137 -11.14 -16.64 -2.37
CA GLU A 137 -10.42 -17.16 -1.20
C GLU A 137 -9.97 -18.60 -1.49
N MET A 138 -8.66 -18.83 -1.37
CA MET A 138 -8.05 -20.14 -1.52
C MET A 138 -8.15 -20.87 -0.18
N GLY A 139 -8.84 -22.01 -0.13
CA GLY A 139 -8.72 -22.94 0.98
C GLY A 139 -7.32 -23.59 1.00
N GLU A 140 -7.00 -24.29 2.08
CA GLU A 140 -5.69 -24.92 2.29
C GLU A 140 -5.25 -25.89 1.17
N SER A 141 -6.18 -26.41 0.38
CA SER A 141 -5.94 -27.38 -0.68
C SER A 141 -5.96 -26.82 -2.10
N VAL A 142 -6.21 -25.51 -2.26
CA VAL A 142 -6.33 -24.90 -3.59
C VAL A 142 -4.99 -24.26 -3.98
N THR A 143 -4.46 -24.63 -5.13
CA THR A 143 -3.24 -24.02 -5.68
C THR A 143 -3.54 -22.69 -6.35
N LEU A 144 -2.53 -21.82 -6.49
CA LEU A 144 -2.67 -20.57 -7.26
C LEU A 144 -3.08 -20.83 -8.72
N GLU A 145 -2.62 -21.94 -9.30
CA GLU A 145 -2.99 -22.33 -10.65
C GLU A 145 -4.47 -22.68 -10.76
N ASP A 146 -5.03 -23.40 -9.79
CA ASP A 146 -6.45 -23.72 -9.74
C ASP A 146 -7.30 -22.46 -9.51
N ALA A 147 -6.83 -21.56 -8.66
CA ALA A 147 -7.47 -20.27 -8.44
C ALA A 147 -7.49 -19.46 -9.74
N GLY A 148 -6.37 -19.35 -10.43
CA GLY A 148 -6.27 -18.67 -11.72
C GLY A 148 -7.21 -19.25 -12.78
N ARG A 149 -7.28 -20.58 -12.89
CA ARG A 149 -8.23 -21.25 -13.81
C ARG A 149 -9.68 -20.93 -13.48
N ARG A 150 -10.04 -20.84 -12.21
CA ARG A 150 -11.40 -20.48 -11.80
C ARG A 150 -11.74 -19.03 -12.12
N VAL A 151 -10.81 -18.12 -11.82
CA VAL A 151 -10.96 -16.71 -12.19
C VAL A 151 -11.13 -16.56 -13.71
N ALA A 152 -10.26 -17.20 -14.50
CA ALA A 152 -10.34 -17.15 -15.94
C ALA A 152 -11.71 -17.62 -16.48
N ARG A 153 -12.23 -18.74 -15.97
CA ARG A 153 -13.55 -19.26 -16.38
C ARG A 153 -14.71 -18.32 -16.04
N THR A 154 -14.56 -17.51 -15.01
CA THR A 154 -15.62 -16.62 -14.54
C THR A 154 -15.59 -15.27 -15.25
N TRP A 155 -14.41 -14.74 -15.52
CA TRP A 155 -14.18 -13.36 -15.96
C TRP A 155 -13.71 -13.23 -17.40
N LEU A 156 -13.04 -14.24 -17.96
CA LEU A 156 -12.56 -14.23 -19.35
C LEU A 156 -13.49 -15.15 -20.20
N ARG A 157 -14.43 -14.56 -20.88
CA ARG A 157 -15.33 -15.27 -21.81
C ARG A 157 -15.10 -14.83 -23.24
#